data_e4480e1c5ea5f365381359b13877918d
#
_entry.id   e4480e1c5ea5f365381359b13877918d
#
_cell.length_a   1.000
_cell.length_b   1.000
_cell.length_c   1.000
_cell.angle_alpha   90.00
_cell.angle_beta   90.00
_cell.angle_gamma   90.00
#
_symmetry.space_group_name_H-M   'P 1'
#
loop_
_entity.id
_entity.type
_entity.pdbx_description
1 polymer ?
#
loop_
_entity_poly.entity_id
_entity_poly.type
_entity_poly.pdbx_seq_one_letter_code
_entity_poly.pdbx_strand_id
1 'polypeptide(L)'
;MRVLVTGATSGLGRNAAQWLLEAGHQVRATGRDERAGEALRQLGAEFCALDLAQATPQQCRQLVTDCEWVWHCAAKSSPWGGKAEFHRINAAATEKLAEAAGRCGVRRFVHISTPAIYFDFQPHYDLDEGYRARRFANHYAASKHAAEQRLLAQAKIYPQTTYIMLRPRGLFGPHDRVIVPRLLQQLERDRGVLRLPGGGQALLDLTFAPNVVHAMELASRQRGLPSGAVYNITNHQPQRLAEMLDALLRQELGLSYRLQAVPYPLLHTLAGGMELWATLSCKEPLLTRYSVAAVHFDMTLNQTRAIEELGYRPRYSMEEGIRLTGEWLRRQGGGQHG
;
A
#
# COMPACT_ATOMS: atom_id res chain seq x y z
N MET A 1 22.41 -10.90 -0.75
CA MET A 1 21.38 -11.41 -1.67
C MET A 1 20.96 -10.28 -2.59
N ARG A 2 20.60 -10.57 -3.85
CA ARG A 2 20.05 -9.58 -4.77
C ARG A 2 18.51 -9.60 -4.71
N VAL A 3 17.89 -8.45 -4.51
CA VAL A 3 16.44 -8.31 -4.36
C VAL A 3 15.92 -7.29 -5.38
N LEU A 4 14.90 -7.67 -6.15
CA LEU A 4 14.17 -6.73 -6.98
C LEU A 4 13.07 -6.08 -6.14
N VAL A 5 13.03 -4.74 -6.13
CA VAL A 5 11.92 -3.95 -5.56
C VAL A 5 11.22 -3.18 -6.67
N THR A 6 9.93 -3.43 -6.86
CA THR A 6 9.12 -2.67 -7.83
C THR A 6 8.31 -1.59 -7.13
N GLY A 7 7.96 -0.51 -7.85
CA GLY A 7 7.33 0.65 -7.23
C GLY A 7 8.26 1.38 -6.26
N ALA A 8 9.56 1.23 -6.44
CA ALA A 8 10.60 1.71 -5.53
C ALA A 8 10.74 3.24 -5.48
N THR A 9 10.06 3.97 -6.35
CA THR A 9 10.17 5.43 -6.43
C THR A 9 9.27 6.18 -5.44
N SER A 10 8.41 5.48 -4.68
CA SER A 10 7.51 6.12 -3.69
C SER A 10 6.95 5.14 -2.68
N GLY A 11 6.39 5.67 -1.59
CA GLY A 11 5.63 4.94 -0.60
C GLY A 11 6.36 3.71 -0.06
N LEU A 12 5.64 2.60 0.02
CA LEU A 12 6.17 1.34 0.56
C LEU A 12 7.40 0.83 -0.19
N GLY A 13 7.40 0.91 -1.53
CA GLY A 13 8.56 0.44 -2.33
C GLY A 13 9.84 1.23 -2.04
N ARG A 14 9.74 2.54 -1.75
CA ARG A 14 10.88 3.36 -1.36
C ARG A 14 11.42 2.95 0.02
N ASN A 15 10.53 2.77 1.00
CA ASN A 15 10.90 2.25 2.32
C ASN A 15 11.56 0.87 2.21
N ALA A 16 11.01 -0.01 1.37
CA ALA A 16 11.54 -1.35 1.13
C ALA A 16 12.95 -1.33 0.53
N ALA A 17 13.18 -0.49 -0.47
CA ALA A 17 14.49 -0.36 -1.10
C ALA A 17 15.56 0.17 -0.13
N GLN A 18 15.22 1.20 0.68
CA GLN A 18 16.13 1.75 1.69
C GLN A 18 16.45 0.71 2.77
N TRP A 19 15.44 0.04 3.31
CA TRP A 19 15.63 -1.02 4.30
C TRP A 19 16.59 -2.11 3.83
N LEU A 20 16.43 -2.58 2.60
CA LEU A 20 17.30 -3.62 2.04
C LEU A 20 18.73 -3.14 1.83
N LEU A 21 18.94 -1.90 1.39
CA LEU A 21 20.27 -1.31 1.24
C LEU A 21 20.96 -1.17 2.61
N GLU A 22 20.24 -0.66 3.63
CA GLU A 22 20.75 -0.55 5.00
C GLU A 22 21.09 -1.92 5.61
N ALA A 23 20.35 -2.98 5.23
CA ALA A 23 20.63 -4.35 5.62
C ALA A 23 21.76 -5.02 4.80
N GLY A 24 22.45 -4.29 3.90
CA GLY A 24 23.56 -4.78 3.10
C GLY A 24 23.17 -5.67 1.93
N HIS A 25 21.91 -5.62 1.48
CA HIS A 25 21.47 -6.33 0.28
C HIS A 25 21.82 -5.56 -1.00
N GLN A 26 22.03 -6.30 -2.10
CA GLN A 26 22.07 -5.72 -3.44
C GLN A 26 20.61 -5.46 -3.88
N VAL A 27 20.27 -4.23 -4.19
CA VAL A 27 18.91 -3.84 -4.56
C VAL A 27 18.86 -3.45 -6.03
N ARG A 28 18.07 -4.18 -6.80
CA ARG A 28 17.58 -3.71 -8.09
C ARG A 28 16.23 -3.08 -7.88
N ALA A 29 16.09 -1.81 -8.24
CA ALA A 29 14.88 -1.02 -8.02
C ALA A 29 14.26 -0.64 -9.37
N THR A 30 12.94 -0.66 -9.49
CA THR A 30 12.24 -0.18 -10.68
C THR A 30 11.04 0.69 -10.34
N GLY A 31 10.79 1.66 -11.20
CA GLY A 31 9.70 2.61 -11.12
C GLY A 31 9.68 3.51 -12.35
N ARG A 32 8.71 4.43 -12.42
CA ARG A 32 8.54 5.32 -13.57
C ARG A 32 9.20 6.69 -13.40
N ASP A 33 9.48 7.07 -12.17
CA ASP A 33 10.02 8.38 -11.80
C ASP A 33 11.55 8.31 -11.79
N GLU A 34 12.19 8.80 -12.85
CA GLU A 34 13.64 8.78 -13.01
C GLU A 34 14.35 9.67 -11.99
N ARG A 35 13.74 10.80 -11.59
CA ARG A 35 14.31 11.68 -10.55
C ARG A 35 14.39 10.98 -9.20
N ALA A 36 13.31 10.28 -8.81
CA ALA A 36 13.32 9.47 -7.60
C ALA A 36 14.24 8.25 -7.73
N GLY A 37 14.43 7.74 -8.95
CA GLY A 37 15.38 6.68 -9.29
C GLY A 37 16.82 7.11 -9.08
N GLU A 38 17.18 8.32 -9.47
CA GLU A 38 18.53 8.87 -9.25
C GLU A 38 18.87 8.93 -7.75
N ALA A 39 17.93 9.36 -6.92
CA ALA A 39 18.11 9.33 -5.47
C ALA A 39 18.27 7.89 -4.90
N LEU A 40 17.76 6.85 -5.59
CA LEU A 40 18.02 5.44 -5.24
C LEU A 40 19.42 4.99 -5.67
N ARG A 41 19.91 5.42 -6.85
CA ARG A 41 21.29 5.15 -7.30
C ARG A 41 22.31 5.73 -6.33
N GLN A 42 22.08 6.96 -5.85
CA GLN A 42 22.95 7.62 -4.84
C GLN A 42 22.99 6.84 -3.51
N LEU A 43 21.94 6.08 -3.19
CA LEU A 43 21.92 5.17 -2.04
C LEU A 43 22.54 3.80 -2.33
N GLY A 44 22.99 3.52 -3.55
CA GLY A 44 23.64 2.27 -3.95
C GLY A 44 22.72 1.25 -4.62
N ALA A 45 21.50 1.60 -5.02
CA ALA A 45 20.63 0.70 -5.78
C ALA A 45 20.96 0.71 -7.28
N GLU A 46 20.81 -0.44 -7.93
CA GLU A 46 20.70 -0.53 -9.40
C GLU A 46 19.28 -0.11 -9.80
N PHE A 47 19.09 1.08 -10.37
CA PHE A 47 17.77 1.54 -10.77
C PHE A 47 17.51 1.39 -12.27
N CYS A 48 16.39 0.74 -12.60
CA CYS A 48 15.89 0.55 -13.95
C CYS A 48 14.55 1.29 -14.11
N ALA A 49 14.52 2.38 -14.89
CA ALA A 49 13.28 3.08 -15.20
C ALA A 49 12.40 2.22 -16.13
N LEU A 50 11.27 1.75 -15.64
CA LEU A 50 10.35 0.91 -16.41
C LEU A 50 8.91 1.04 -15.92
N ASP A 51 7.98 1.20 -16.88
CA ASP A 51 6.55 1.01 -16.63
C ASP A 51 6.19 -0.47 -16.82
N LEU A 52 5.98 -1.18 -15.71
CA LEU A 52 5.64 -2.62 -15.73
C LEU A 52 4.35 -2.92 -16.51
N ALA A 53 3.43 -1.95 -16.60
CA ALA A 53 2.20 -2.14 -17.37
C ALA A 53 2.46 -2.24 -18.88
N GLN A 54 3.55 -1.62 -19.36
CA GLN A 54 3.97 -1.63 -20.76
C GLN A 54 5.15 -2.57 -21.02
N ALA A 55 5.80 -3.07 -19.96
CA ALA A 55 6.96 -3.92 -20.07
C ALA A 55 6.68 -5.20 -20.88
N THR A 56 7.63 -5.55 -21.74
CA THR A 56 7.64 -6.82 -22.46
C THR A 56 8.01 -7.98 -21.52
N PRO A 57 7.67 -9.24 -21.87
CA PRO A 57 8.14 -10.40 -21.11
C PRO A 57 9.67 -10.48 -21.00
N GLN A 58 10.39 -10.03 -22.02
CA GLN A 58 11.86 -9.99 -22.01
C GLN A 58 12.38 -8.98 -20.99
N GLN A 59 11.81 -7.77 -20.93
CA GLN A 59 12.17 -6.76 -19.93
C GLN A 59 11.86 -7.23 -18.50
N CYS A 60 10.73 -7.92 -18.28
CA CYS A 60 10.42 -8.52 -16.98
C CYS A 60 11.47 -9.58 -16.60
N ARG A 61 11.92 -10.43 -17.53
CA ARG A 61 13.00 -11.40 -17.27
C ARG A 61 14.31 -10.71 -16.92
N GLN A 62 14.70 -9.67 -17.67
CA GLN A 62 15.91 -8.89 -17.35
C GLN A 62 15.87 -8.28 -15.95
N LEU A 63 14.69 -7.78 -15.51
CA LEU A 63 14.54 -7.25 -14.15
C LEU A 63 14.79 -8.30 -13.06
N VAL A 64 14.31 -9.54 -13.25
CA VAL A 64 14.39 -10.59 -12.22
C VAL A 64 15.63 -11.45 -12.32
N THR A 65 16.43 -11.34 -13.41
CA THR A 65 17.67 -12.10 -13.58
C THR A 65 18.61 -11.89 -12.40
N ASP A 66 19.16 -12.98 -11.87
CA ASP A 66 20.06 -13.03 -10.69
C ASP A 66 19.44 -12.50 -9.38
N CYS A 67 18.14 -12.27 -9.34
CA CYS A 67 17.44 -11.91 -8.10
C CYS A 67 16.99 -13.17 -7.35
N GLU A 68 17.27 -13.20 -6.05
CA GLU A 68 16.77 -14.27 -5.16
C GLU A 68 15.34 -13.98 -4.70
N TRP A 69 15.03 -12.70 -4.47
CA TRP A 69 13.72 -12.25 -4.05
C TRP A 69 13.16 -11.17 -4.96
N VAL A 70 11.85 -11.14 -5.07
CA VAL A 70 11.09 -10.04 -5.68
C VAL A 70 10.12 -9.49 -4.66
N TRP A 71 10.21 -8.19 -4.38
CA TRP A 71 9.27 -7.42 -3.56
C TRP A 71 8.43 -6.53 -4.48
N HIS A 72 7.22 -7.01 -4.77
CA HIS A 72 6.35 -6.38 -5.74
C HIS A 72 5.38 -5.39 -5.07
N CYS A 73 5.81 -4.11 -4.97
CA CYS A 73 5.03 -3.01 -4.40
C CYS A 73 4.35 -2.14 -5.46
N ALA A 74 4.71 -2.29 -6.74
CA ALA A 74 4.14 -1.49 -7.83
C ALA A 74 2.64 -1.78 -8.00
N ALA A 75 1.83 -0.75 -7.88
CA ALA A 75 0.40 -0.80 -8.15
C ALA A 75 -0.15 0.60 -8.42
N LYS A 76 -1.27 0.68 -9.15
CA LYS A 76 -2.13 1.86 -9.13
C LYS A 76 -3.02 1.74 -7.89
N SER A 77 -2.77 2.61 -6.90
CA SER A 77 -3.53 2.68 -5.64
C SER A 77 -4.36 3.97 -5.62
N SER A 78 -5.49 3.98 -6.31
CA SER A 78 -6.43 5.08 -6.35
C SER A 78 -7.85 4.55 -6.15
N PRO A 79 -8.74 5.28 -5.48
CA PRO A 79 -10.16 4.91 -5.37
C PRO A 79 -10.92 5.11 -6.68
N TRP A 80 -10.31 5.75 -7.69
CA TRP A 80 -10.94 6.13 -8.96
C TRP A 80 -10.09 5.76 -10.18
N GLY A 81 -10.78 5.39 -11.26
CA GLY A 81 -10.16 5.10 -12.56
C GLY A 81 -10.85 3.98 -13.33
N GLY A 82 -10.48 3.81 -14.59
CA GLY A 82 -11.09 2.85 -15.52
C GLY A 82 -10.71 1.39 -15.18
N LYS A 83 -11.68 0.47 -15.37
CA LYS A 83 -11.49 -0.98 -15.13
C LYS A 83 -10.30 -1.55 -15.91
N ALA A 84 -10.19 -1.22 -17.19
CA ALA A 84 -9.12 -1.74 -18.06
C ALA A 84 -7.73 -1.27 -17.60
N GLU A 85 -7.61 -0.02 -17.14
CA GLU A 85 -6.37 0.53 -16.63
C GLU A 85 -5.92 -0.18 -15.36
N PHE A 86 -6.83 -0.33 -14.38
CA PHE A 86 -6.52 -1.06 -13.14
C PHE A 86 -6.14 -2.51 -13.42
N HIS A 87 -6.85 -3.18 -14.31
CA HIS A 87 -6.53 -4.57 -14.69
C HIS A 87 -5.15 -4.66 -15.33
N ARG A 88 -4.81 -3.78 -16.27
CA ARG A 88 -3.52 -3.74 -16.95
C ARG A 88 -2.37 -3.50 -15.97
N ILE A 89 -2.52 -2.51 -15.07
CA ILE A 89 -1.45 -2.10 -14.15
C ILE A 89 -1.30 -3.09 -12.98
N ASN A 90 -2.42 -3.52 -12.36
CA ASN A 90 -2.36 -4.29 -11.12
C ASN A 90 -2.41 -5.81 -11.35
N ALA A 91 -3.15 -6.30 -12.34
CA ALA A 91 -3.28 -7.74 -12.56
C ALA A 91 -2.33 -8.26 -13.65
N ALA A 92 -2.40 -7.70 -14.87
CA ALA A 92 -1.62 -8.22 -16.00
C ALA A 92 -0.10 -7.96 -15.82
N ALA A 93 0.29 -6.79 -15.29
CA ALA A 93 1.71 -6.51 -15.03
C ALA A 93 2.27 -7.41 -13.91
N THR A 94 1.49 -7.66 -12.85
CA THR A 94 1.85 -8.61 -11.79
C THR A 94 2.05 -10.02 -12.34
N GLU A 95 1.14 -10.50 -13.19
CA GLU A 95 1.25 -11.82 -13.82
C GLU A 95 2.52 -11.96 -14.66
N LYS A 96 2.80 -10.99 -15.54
CA LYS A 96 4.01 -10.99 -16.36
C LYS A 96 5.30 -11.05 -15.53
N LEU A 97 5.34 -10.26 -14.45
CA LEU A 97 6.50 -10.25 -13.57
C LEU A 97 6.63 -11.56 -12.77
N ALA A 98 5.51 -12.10 -12.28
CA ALA A 98 5.47 -13.36 -11.54
C ALA A 98 5.87 -14.55 -12.42
N GLU A 99 5.42 -14.58 -13.67
CA GLU A 99 5.86 -15.57 -14.66
C GLU A 99 7.37 -15.47 -14.92
N ALA A 100 7.89 -14.25 -15.12
CA ALA A 100 9.32 -14.04 -15.30
C ALA A 100 10.11 -14.52 -14.08
N ALA A 101 9.64 -14.23 -12.87
CA ALA A 101 10.26 -14.69 -11.63
C ALA A 101 10.30 -16.23 -11.53
N GLY A 102 9.18 -16.89 -11.86
CA GLY A 102 9.11 -18.36 -11.89
C GLY A 102 10.07 -18.98 -12.92
N ARG A 103 10.11 -18.43 -14.15
CA ARG A 103 11.01 -18.90 -15.21
C ARG A 103 12.49 -18.71 -14.87
N CYS A 104 12.85 -17.65 -14.16
CA CYS A 104 14.23 -17.36 -13.75
C CYS A 104 14.62 -17.97 -12.40
N GLY A 105 13.77 -18.77 -11.77
CA GLY A 105 14.08 -19.48 -10.53
C GLY A 105 14.18 -18.57 -9.28
N VAL A 106 13.48 -17.44 -9.27
CA VAL A 106 13.37 -16.59 -8.08
C VAL A 106 12.81 -17.40 -6.91
N ARG A 107 13.46 -17.37 -5.75
CA ARG A 107 13.04 -18.18 -4.59
C ARG A 107 11.79 -17.67 -3.91
N ARG A 108 11.64 -16.35 -3.81
CA ARG A 108 10.52 -15.68 -3.13
C ARG A 108 9.96 -14.54 -3.97
N PHE A 109 8.66 -14.54 -4.15
CA PHE A 109 7.91 -13.45 -4.74
C PHE A 109 6.89 -12.94 -3.72
N VAL A 110 7.16 -11.79 -3.11
CA VAL A 110 6.28 -11.17 -2.11
C VAL A 110 5.49 -10.05 -2.79
N HIS A 111 4.17 -10.21 -2.85
CA HIS A 111 3.24 -9.26 -3.46
C HIS A 111 2.48 -8.47 -2.41
N ILE A 112 2.45 -7.17 -2.56
CA ILE A 112 1.62 -6.31 -1.73
C ILE A 112 0.21 -6.22 -2.32
N SER A 113 -0.73 -6.87 -1.66
CA SER A 113 -2.16 -6.83 -1.94
C SER A 113 -2.88 -5.80 -1.06
N THR A 114 -4.16 -6.00 -0.74
CA THR A 114 -4.97 -5.01 -0.01
C THR A 114 -6.17 -5.63 0.68
N PRO A 115 -6.56 -5.18 1.88
CA PRO A 115 -7.83 -5.50 2.51
C PRO A 115 -9.04 -4.80 1.86
N ALA A 116 -8.84 -3.92 0.87
CA ALA A 116 -9.96 -3.38 0.08
C ALA A 116 -10.82 -4.49 -0.56
N ILE A 117 -10.28 -5.70 -0.70
CA ILE A 117 -10.97 -6.91 -1.17
C ILE A 117 -12.10 -7.31 -0.20
N TYR A 118 -11.99 -6.97 1.07
CA TYR A 118 -12.98 -7.27 2.12
C TYR A 118 -14.11 -6.24 2.16
N PHE A 119 -13.87 -5.02 1.66
CA PHE A 119 -14.72 -3.87 1.91
C PHE A 119 -16.07 -3.96 1.17
N ASP A 120 -17.17 -3.89 1.93
CA ASP A 120 -18.55 -4.03 1.42
C ASP A 120 -19.52 -2.98 1.99
N PHE A 121 -18.99 -1.84 2.48
CA PHE A 121 -19.77 -0.75 3.08
C PHE A 121 -20.47 -1.12 4.39
N GLN A 122 -19.92 -2.08 5.14
CA GLN A 122 -20.37 -2.47 6.46
C GLN A 122 -19.20 -2.44 7.45
N PRO A 123 -19.46 -2.28 8.76
CA PRO A 123 -18.43 -2.45 9.78
C PRO A 123 -18.06 -3.93 9.90
N HIS A 124 -16.77 -4.18 10.07
CA HIS A 124 -16.24 -5.52 10.29
C HIS A 124 -15.15 -5.51 11.36
N TYR A 125 -15.13 -6.55 12.16
CA TYR A 125 -14.14 -6.73 13.21
C TYR A 125 -13.44 -8.06 13.06
N ASP A 126 -12.13 -8.06 13.30
CA ASP A 126 -11.30 -9.27 13.31
C ASP A 126 -11.41 -10.12 12.04
N LEU A 127 -11.41 -9.45 10.86
CA LEU A 127 -11.50 -10.12 9.56
C LEU A 127 -10.28 -10.97 9.27
N ASP A 128 -10.48 -12.25 8.99
CA ASP A 128 -9.43 -13.14 8.51
C ASP A 128 -9.24 -13.08 6.98
N GLU A 129 -8.21 -13.74 6.47
CA GLU A 129 -7.85 -13.76 5.06
C GLU A 129 -8.85 -14.51 4.18
N GLY A 130 -9.72 -15.31 4.75
CA GLY A 130 -10.77 -16.07 4.04
C GLY A 130 -11.97 -15.21 3.63
N TYR A 131 -12.20 -14.08 4.30
CA TYR A 131 -13.30 -13.20 3.96
C TYR A 131 -13.06 -12.49 2.61
N ARG A 132 -14.15 -12.28 1.89
CA ARG A 132 -14.19 -11.51 0.64
C ARG A 132 -15.56 -10.89 0.44
N ALA A 133 -15.59 -9.60 0.10
CA ALA A 133 -16.84 -8.93 -0.29
C ALA A 133 -17.52 -9.64 -1.49
N ARG A 134 -18.83 -9.77 -1.45
CA ARG A 134 -19.60 -10.35 -2.57
C ARG A 134 -19.46 -9.55 -3.86
N ARG A 135 -19.33 -8.22 -3.73
CA ARG A 135 -19.05 -7.27 -4.82
C ARG A 135 -17.95 -6.33 -4.37
N PHE A 136 -16.93 -6.15 -5.18
CA PHE A 136 -15.86 -5.21 -4.88
C PHE A 136 -16.37 -3.78 -4.96
N ALA A 137 -15.97 -2.97 -3.98
CA ALA A 137 -16.40 -1.58 -3.87
C ALA A 137 -15.89 -0.69 -5.02
N ASN A 138 -14.78 -1.07 -5.67
CA ASN A 138 -14.18 -0.33 -6.78
C ASN A 138 -13.31 -1.23 -7.66
N HIS A 139 -12.83 -0.66 -8.78
CA HIS A 139 -11.97 -1.39 -9.72
C HIS A 139 -10.57 -1.68 -9.15
N TYR A 140 -10.12 -0.89 -8.17
CA TYR A 140 -8.87 -1.16 -7.45
C TYR A 140 -8.95 -2.50 -6.71
N ALA A 141 -9.94 -2.67 -5.84
CA ALA A 141 -10.14 -3.93 -5.11
C ALA A 141 -10.28 -5.13 -6.05
N ALA A 142 -11.08 -4.99 -7.10
CA ALA A 142 -11.27 -6.02 -8.14
C ALA A 142 -9.95 -6.40 -8.82
N SER A 143 -9.12 -5.41 -9.17
CA SER A 143 -7.83 -5.65 -9.84
C SER A 143 -6.79 -6.30 -8.93
N LYS A 144 -6.78 -5.95 -7.64
CA LYS A 144 -5.88 -6.56 -6.65
C LYS A 144 -6.28 -8.02 -6.39
N HIS A 145 -7.58 -8.30 -6.28
CA HIS A 145 -8.04 -9.68 -6.20
C HIS A 145 -7.67 -10.48 -7.47
N ALA A 146 -7.85 -9.89 -8.66
CA ALA A 146 -7.45 -10.54 -9.92
C ALA A 146 -5.93 -10.85 -9.93
N ALA A 147 -5.09 -9.93 -9.40
CA ALA A 147 -3.66 -10.17 -9.25
C ALA A 147 -3.37 -11.39 -8.35
N GLU A 148 -4.04 -11.51 -7.20
CA GLU A 148 -3.91 -12.67 -6.32
C GLU A 148 -4.27 -13.98 -7.02
N GLN A 149 -5.38 -14.01 -7.77
CA GLN A 149 -5.78 -15.21 -8.53
C GLN A 149 -4.72 -15.61 -9.56
N ARG A 150 -4.09 -14.64 -10.22
CA ARG A 150 -3.00 -14.90 -11.16
C ARG A 150 -1.74 -15.42 -10.48
N LEU A 151 -1.41 -14.90 -9.30
CA LEU A 151 -0.30 -15.42 -8.51
C LEU A 151 -0.54 -16.85 -8.04
N LEU A 152 -1.78 -17.21 -7.65
CA LEU A 152 -2.15 -18.59 -7.32
C LEU A 152 -2.00 -19.53 -8.53
N ALA A 153 -2.28 -19.05 -9.74
CA ALA A 153 -2.03 -19.82 -10.96
C ALA A 153 -0.52 -20.01 -11.21
N GLN A 154 0.29 -18.95 -11.04
CA GLN A 154 1.75 -19.03 -11.18
C GLN A 154 2.37 -19.96 -10.14
N ALA A 155 1.87 -19.98 -8.91
CA ALA A 155 2.34 -20.86 -7.85
C ALA A 155 2.20 -22.35 -8.21
N LYS A 156 1.18 -22.72 -8.99
CA LYS A 156 1.01 -24.10 -9.50
C LYS A 156 1.96 -24.42 -10.65
N ILE A 157 2.28 -23.44 -11.50
CA ILE A 157 3.14 -23.63 -12.67
C ILE A 157 4.62 -23.67 -12.27
N TYR A 158 5.01 -22.85 -11.28
CA TYR A 158 6.39 -22.68 -10.84
C TYR A 158 6.57 -23.03 -9.35
N PRO A 159 6.53 -24.32 -8.98
CA PRO A 159 6.59 -24.76 -7.57
C PRO A 159 7.92 -24.42 -6.88
N GLN A 160 8.98 -24.15 -7.63
CA GLN A 160 10.28 -23.72 -7.11
C GLN A 160 10.28 -22.27 -6.60
N THR A 161 9.30 -21.46 -7.02
CA THR A 161 9.11 -20.09 -6.53
C THR A 161 7.98 -20.05 -5.52
N THR A 162 8.24 -19.56 -4.32
CA THR A 162 7.17 -19.36 -3.33
C THR A 162 6.57 -17.97 -3.50
N TYR A 163 5.29 -17.90 -3.88
CA TYR A 163 4.52 -16.67 -4.02
C TYR A 163 3.78 -16.39 -2.73
N ILE A 164 3.94 -15.20 -2.15
CA ILE A 164 3.31 -14.79 -0.90
C ILE A 164 2.61 -13.45 -1.11
N MET A 165 1.43 -13.29 -0.55
CA MET A 165 0.62 -12.08 -0.66
C MET A 165 0.42 -11.46 0.72
N LEU A 166 0.77 -10.18 0.87
CA LEU A 166 0.54 -9.43 2.10
C LEU A 166 -0.58 -8.42 1.86
N ARG A 167 -1.54 -8.32 2.76
CA ARG A 167 -2.67 -7.38 2.72
C ARG A 167 -2.52 -6.34 3.84
N PRO A 168 -1.67 -5.32 3.65
CA PRO A 168 -1.56 -4.23 4.62
C PRO A 168 -2.73 -3.27 4.50
N ARG A 169 -3.23 -2.74 5.65
CA ARG A 169 -4.33 -1.77 5.69
C ARG A 169 -3.82 -0.38 6.06
N GLY A 170 -4.30 0.65 5.33
CA GLY A 170 -4.12 2.05 5.72
C GLY A 170 -2.66 2.45 5.96
N LEU A 171 -1.82 2.36 4.91
CA LEU A 171 -0.40 2.64 5.02
C LEU A 171 -0.12 4.11 5.31
N PHE A 172 0.69 4.39 6.32
CA PHE A 172 1.25 5.70 6.62
C PHE A 172 2.75 5.59 6.92
N GLY A 173 3.48 6.70 6.87
CA GLY A 173 4.91 6.72 7.15
C GLY A 173 5.73 7.54 6.17
N PRO A 174 7.05 7.45 6.22
CA PRO A 174 7.94 8.11 5.27
C PRO A 174 7.59 7.78 3.81
N HIS A 175 7.76 8.75 2.93
CA HIS A 175 7.47 8.64 1.49
C HIS A 175 6.00 8.37 1.14
N ASP A 176 5.06 8.49 2.10
CA ASP A 176 3.62 8.43 1.80
C ASP A 176 3.24 9.55 0.82
N ARG A 177 2.52 9.17 -0.24
CA ARG A 177 1.98 10.09 -1.25
C ARG A 177 0.45 10.08 -1.30
N VAL A 178 -0.20 9.34 -0.41
CA VAL A 178 -1.64 9.06 -0.51
C VAL A 178 -2.43 9.64 0.65
N ILE A 179 -2.11 9.27 1.88
CA ILE A 179 -2.92 9.62 3.06
C ILE A 179 -2.51 11.00 3.60
N VAL A 180 -1.29 11.11 4.09
CA VAL A 180 -0.84 12.33 4.76
C VAL A 180 -0.83 13.56 3.85
N PRO A 181 -0.33 13.51 2.60
CA PRO A 181 -0.37 14.66 1.71
C PRO A 181 -1.79 15.15 1.41
N ARG A 182 -2.76 14.23 1.22
CA ARG A 182 -4.16 14.61 0.98
C ARG A 182 -4.78 15.31 2.18
N LEU A 183 -4.47 14.86 3.39
CA LEU A 183 -4.91 15.49 4.63
C LEU A 183 -4.35 16.91 4.78
N LEU A 184 -3.05 17.09 4.53
CA LEU A 184 -2.40 18.40 4.59
C LEU A 184 -2.97 19.36 3.54
N GLN A 185 -3.16 18.91 2.30
CA GLN A 185 -3.81 19.70 1.24
C GLN A 185 -5.24 20.08 1.59
N GLN A 186 -6.00 19.17 2.23
CA GLN A 186 -7.35 19.51 2.70
C GLN A 186 -7.32 20.57 3.79
N LEU A 187 -6.41 20.45 4.75
CA LEU A 187 -6.25 21.45 5.82
C LEU A 187 -5.90 22.82 5.26
N GLU A 188 -4.98 22.89 4.31
CA GLU A 188 -4.60 24.14 3.65
C GLU A 188 -5.76 24.76 2.89
N ARG A 189 -6.43 23.98 2.03
CA ARG A 189 -7.57 24.44 1.22
C ARG A 189 -8.74 24.92 2.09
N ASP A 190 -9.03 24.19 3.17
CA ASP A 190 -10.20 24.43 4.02
C ASP A 190 -9.86 25.26 5.28
N ARG A 191 -8.75 25.98 5.25
CA ARG A 191 -8.30 26.92 6.30
C ARG A 191 -8.25 26.26 7.69
N GLY A 192 -7.63 25.11 7.79
CA GLY A 192 -7.46 24.38 9.04
C GLY A 192 -8.70 23.59 9.48
N VAL A 193 -9.68 23.36 8.61
CA VAL A 193 -10.86 22.55 8.93
C VAL A 193 -10.76 21.19 8.23
N LEU A 194 -10.77 20.12 9.00
CA LEU A 194 -10.82 18.74 8.51
C LEU A 194 -12.24 18.19 8.65
N ARG A 195 -12.90 17.92 7.53
CA ARG A 195 -14.27 17.36 7.51
C ARG A 195 -14.20 15.86 7.30
N LEU A 196 -14.66 15.10 8.31
CA LEU A 196 -14.69 13.65 8.26
C LEU A 196 -16.10 13.09 8.56
N PRO A 197 -16.47 11.97 7.93
CA PRO A 197 -17.71 11.30 8.26
C PRO A 197 -17.68 10.85 9.72
N GLY A 198 -18.74 11.18 10.47
CA GLY A 198 -18.82 10.87 11.90
C GLY A 198 -17.68 11.42 12.75
N GLY A 199 -16.96 12.45 12.27
CA GLY A 199 -15.83 13.04 13.01
C GLY A 199 -14.61 12.11 13.14
N GLY A 200 -14.45 11.14 12.27
CA GLY A 200 -13.31 10.22 12.29
C GLY A 200 -13.33 9.21 13.45
N GLN A 201 -14.53 8.86 13.94
CA GLN A 201 -14.68 7.92 15.07
C GLN A 201 -14.54 6.45 14.69
N ALA A 202 -14.42 6.13 13.40
CA ALA A 202 -14.23 4.76 12.96
C ALA A 202 -12.94 4.15 13.54
N LEU A 203 -13.07 2.90 14.03
CA LEU A 203 -11.97 2.09 14.54
C LEU A 203 -11.26 1.42 13.35
N LEU A 204 -10.01 1.77 13.13
CA LEU A 204 -9.25 1.32 11.98
C LEU A 204 -7.93 0.68 12.39
N ASP A 205 -7.61 -0.43 11.76
CA ASP A 205 -6.25 -0.96 11.74
C ASP A 205 -5.42 -0.20 10.71
N LEU A 206 -4.51 0.64 11.16
CA LEU A 206 -3.56 1.34 10.32
C LEU A 206 -2.19 0.65 10.38
N THR A 207 -1.36 0.85 9.36
CA THR A 207 -0.08 0.17 9.27
C THR A 207 1.04 1.14 8.96
N PHE A 208 2.03 1.21 9.85
CA PHE A 208 3.26 1.93 9.57
C PHE A 208 4.07 1.21 8.49
N ALA A 209 4.42 1.90 7.40
CA ALA A 209 5.05 1.30 6.23
C ALA A 209 6.31 0.46 6.53
N PRO A 210 7.23 0.86 7.42
CA PRO A 210 8.35 0.01 7.84
C PRO A 210 7.95 -1.31 8.51
N ASN A 211 6.80 -1.41 9.17
CA ASN A 211 6.29 -2.68 9.69
C ASN A 211 5.87 -3.63 8.56
N VAL A 212 5.34 -3.09 7.46
CA VAL A 212 5.07 -3.91 6.26
C VAL A 212 6.37 -4.40 5.63
N VAL A 213 7.40 -3.54 5.57
CA VAL A 213 8.73 -3.94 5.09
C VAL A 213 9.30 -5.07 5.93
N HIS A 214 9.15 -5.00 7.26
CA HIS A 214 9.54 -6.10 8.16
C HIS A 214 8.76 -7.38 7.85
N ALA A 215 7.45 -7.31 7.61
CA ALA A 215 6.65 -8.47 7.19
C ALA A 215 7.12 -9.04 5.84
N MET A 216 7.52 -8.20 4.88
CA MET A 216 8.09 -8.64 3.60
C MET A 216 9.42 -9.39 3.81
N GLU A 217 10.25 -8.93 4.73
CA GLU A 217 11.50 -9.61 5.09
C GLU A 217 11.22 -10.98 5.71
N LEU A 218 10.31 -11.06 6.68
CA LEU A 218 9.91 -12.32 7.29
C LEU A 218 9.35 -13.29 6.25
N ALA A 219 8.44 -12.85 5.38
CA ALA A 219 7.88 -13.63 4.28
C ALA A 219 8.96 -14.16 3.31
N SER A 220 10.05 -13.42 3.16
CA SER A 220 11.17 -13.83 2.30
C SER A 220 12.12 -14.84 2.96
N ARG A 221 12.30 -14.73 4.28
CA ARG A 221 13.26 -15.56 5.05
C ARG A 221 12.65 -16.85 5.60
N GLN A 222 11.36 -16.81 6.00
CA GLN A 222 10.69 -17.95 6.65
C GLN A 222 10.64 -19.16 5.71
N ARG A 223 11.08 -20.30 6.24
CA ARG A 223 11.06 -21.58 5.50
C ARG A 223 9.71 -22.27 5.64
N GLY A 224 9.36 -23.10 4.66
CA GLY A 224 8.16 -23.93 4.74
C GLY A 224 6.83 -23.23 4.49
N LEU A 225 6.85 -21.94 4.13
CA LEU A 225 5.62 -21.23 3.78
C LEU A 225 4.98 -21.83 2.52
N PRO A 226 3.66 -22.08 2.54
CA PRO A 226 2.97 -22.56 1.35
C PRO A 226 2.93 -21.48 0.27
N SER A 227 3.22 -21.87 -0.98
CA SER A 227 3.09 -20.96 -2.12
C SER A 227 1.62 -20.62 -2.33
N GLY A 228 1.31 -19.35 -2.47
CA GLY A 228 -0.05 -18.81 -2.51
C GLY A 228 -0.60 -18.36 -1.15
N ALA A 229 0.21 -18.41 -0.09
CA ALA A 229 -0.20 -17.92 1.23
C ALA A 229 -0.52 -16.43 1.22
N VAL A 230 -1.54 -16.05 1.98
CA VAL A 230 -2.01 -14.67 2.16
C VAL A 230 -1.96 -14.32 3.64
N TYR A 231 -1.53 -13.11 3.96
CA TYR A 231 -1.42 -12.62 5.34
C TYR A 231 -1.93 -11.19 5.47
N ASN A 232 -2.80 -10.96 6.45
CA ASN A 232 -3.16 -9.62 6.90
C ASN A 232 -2.00 -9.01 7.68
N ILE A 233 -1.67 -7.76 7.39
CA ILE A 233 -0.58 -7.04 8.05
C ILE A 233 -1.09 -5.68 8.54
N THR A 234 -1.00 -5.46 9.86
CA THR A 234 -1.30 -4.16 10.49
C THR A 234 -0.33 -3.89 11.65
N ASN A 235 -0.48 -2.75 12.30
CA ASN A 235 0.27 -2.47 13.53
C ASN A 235 -0.24 -3.26 14.75
N HIS A 236 -1.29 -4.05 14.62
CA HIS A 236 -1.95 -4.78 15.71
C HIS A 236 -2.38 -3.87 16.88
N GLN A 237 -2.69 -2.63 16.58
CA GLN A 237 -3.11 -1.57 17.50
C GLN A 237 -4.21 -0.75 16.82
N PRO A 238 -5.46 -1.26 16.75
CA PRO A 238 -6.57 -0.51 16.17
C PRO A 238 -6.78 0.81 16.90
N GLN A 239 -6.96 1.89 16.15
CA GLN A 239 -7.17 3.23 16.71
C GLN A 239 -8.32 3.93 16.00
N ARG A 240 -8.92 4.90 16.67
CA ARG A 240 -9.82 5.84 16.01
C ARG A 240 -9.02 6.76 15.09
N LEU A 241 -9.55 6.98 13.89
CA LEU A 241 -8.89 7.86 12.93
C LEU A 241 -8.62 9.25 13.50
N ALA A 242 -9.57 9.80 14.29
CA ALA A 242 -9.43 11.10 14.94
C ALA A 242 -8.24 11.14 15.91
N GLU A 243 -7.99 10.08 16.67
CA GLU A 243 -6.86 9.96 17.60
C GLU A 243 -5.52 9.97 16.86
N MET A 244 -5.40 9.17 15.80
CA MET A 244 -4.20 9.14 14.94
C MET A 244 -3.93 10.51 14.31
N LEU A 245 -4.97 11.18 13.83
CA LEU A 245 -4.83 12.51 13.22
C LEU A 245 -4.41 13.56 14.25
N ASP A 246 -4.94 13.52 15.46
CA ASP A 246 -4.55 14.44 16.53
C ASP A 246 -3.08 14.24 16.92
N ALA A 247 -2.65 12.99 17.10
CA ALA A 247 -1.29 12.66 17.40
C ALA A 247 -0.32 13.15 16.29
N LEU A 248 -0.63 12.91 15.02
CA LEU A 248 0.24 13.33 13.92
C LEU A 248 0.21 14.84 13.69
N LEU A 249 -0.99 15.43 13.54
CA LEU A 249 -1.11 16.82 13.08
C LEU A 249 -0.84 17.82 14.23
N ARG A 250 -1.40 17.57 15.41
CA ARG A 250 -1.26 18.52 16.54
C ARG A 250 0.00 18.24 17.35
N GLN A 251 0.22 17.00 17.78
CA GLN A 251 1.34 16.70 18.69
C GLN A 251 2.67 16.69 17.94
N GLU A 252 2.74 16.01 16.77
CA GLU A 252 4.01 15.91 16.04
C GLU A 252 4.28 17.11 15.12
N LEU A 253 3.29 17.63 14.40
CA LEU A 253 3.50 18.72 13.44
C LEU A 253 3.18 20.11 14.01
N GLY A 254 2.63 20.21 15.22
CA GLY A 254 2.27 21.48 15.84
C GLY A 254 1.18 22.26 15.08
N LEU A 255 0.40 21.59 14.23
CA LEU A 255 -0.63 22.23 13.43
C LEU A 255 -1.90 22.46 14.24
N SER A 256 -2.41 23.69 14.20
CA SER A 256 -3.74 24.00 14.73
C SER A 256 -4.80 23.65 13.69
N TYR A 257 -5.70 22.75 14.04
CA TYR A 257 -6.80 22.37 13.16
C TYR A 257 -8.08 22.10 13.95
N ARG A 258 -9.20 22.16 13.25
CA ARG A 258 -10.52 21.83 13.80
C ARG A 258 -11.12 20.64 13.03
N LEU A 259 -11.45 19.58 13.76
CA LEU A 259 -12.19 18.45 13.23
C LEU A 259 -13.68 18.78 13.20
N GLN A 260 -14.31 18.65 12.04
CA GLN A 260 -15.74 18.84 11.85
C GLN A 260 -16.38 17.52 11.45
N ALA A 261 -17.27 17.02 12.28
CA ALA A 261 -18.06 15.85 11.96
C ALA A 261 -19.13 16.21 10.91
N VAL A 262 -19.20 15.40 9.86
CA VAL A 262 -20.24 15.50 8.83
C VAL A 262 -21.01 14.18 8.78
N PRO A 263 -22.34 14.20 8.68
CA PRO A 263 -23.13 12.97 8.56
C PRO A 263 -22.69 12.15 7.33
N TYR A 264 -22.45 10.85 7.54
CA TYR A 264 -22.03 9.94 6.46
C TYR A 264 -22.97 9.96 5.25
N PRO A 265 -24.32 9.91 5.39
CA PRO A 265 -25.21 9.92 4.22
C PRO A 265 -25.05 11.16 3.34
N LEU A 266 -24.76 12.32 3.97
CA LEU A 266 -24.52 13.56 3.23
C LEU A 266 -23.24 13.49 2.40
N LEU A 267 -22.12 13.08 3.02
CA LEU A 267 -20.85 12.93 2.30
C LEU A 267 -20.92 11.85 1.24
N HIS A 268 -21.59 10.74 1.51
CA HIS A 268 -21.78 9.65 0.56
C HIS A 268 -22.58 10.08 -0.67
N THR A 269 -23.67 10.85 -0.48
CA THR A 269 -24.48 11.40 -1.57
C THR A 269 -23.67 12.41 -2.39
N LEU A 270 -22.95 13.32 -1.73
CA LEU A 270 -22.09 14.30 -2.38
C LEU A 270 -20.99 13.60 -3.22
N ALA A 271 -20.34 12.59 -2.64
CA ALA A 271 -19.35 11.79 -3.35
C ALA A 271 -19.93 11.11 -4.59
N GLY A 272 -21.17 10.58 -4.51
CA GLY A 272 -21.89 10.01 -5.65
C GLY A 272 -22.09 11.02 -6.79
N GLY A 273 -22.48 12.26 -6.45
CA GLY A 273 -22.58 13.37 -7.40
C GLY A 273 -21.25 13.73 -8.04
N MET A 274 -20.15 13.75 -7.25
CA MET A 274 -18.81 13.99 -7.75
C MET A 274 -18.32 12.86 -8.68
N GLU A 275 -18.61 11.61 -8.36
CA GLU A 275 -18.30 10.47 -9.23
C GLU A 275 -19.04 10.55 -10.58
N LEU A 276 -20.32 10.94 -10.56
CA LEU A 276 -21.09 11.14 -11.79
C LEU A 276 -20.50 12.28 -12.65
N TRP A 277 -20.16 13.41 -12.04
CA TRP A 277 -19.50 14.51 -12.72
C TRP A 277 -18.12 14.08 -13.27
N ALA A 278 -17.36 13.32 -12.53
CA ALA A 278 -16.05 12.82 -12.92
C ALA A 278 -16.10 11.91 -14.16
N THR A 279 -17.19 11.12 -14.32
CA THR A 279 -17.39 10.31 -15.54
C THR A 279 -17.62 11.16 -16.78
N LEU A 280 -18.22 12.34 -16.62
CA LEU A 280 -18.47 13.28 -17.72
C LEU A 280 -17.28 14.17 -18.04
N SER A 281 -16.55 14.61 -16.98
CA SER A 281 -15.44 15.57 -17.10
C SER A 281 -14.07 14.92 -17.33
N CYS A 282 -13.96 13.60 -17.25
CA CYS A 282 -12.70 12.83 -17.29
C CYS A 282 -11.67 13.25 -16.22
N LYS A 283 -12.11 13.91 -15.13
CA LYS A 283 -11.26 14.32 -14.02
C LYS A 283 -11.46 13.39 -12.81
N GLU A 284 -10.41 13.17 -12.02
CA GLU A 284 -10.54 12.41 -10.77
C GLU A 284 -11.43 13.19 -9.77
N PRO A 285 -12.45 12.54 -9.17
CA PRO A 285 -13.30 13.20 -8.19
C PRO A 285 -12.52 13.44 -6.89
N LEU A 286 -12.80 14.54 -6.21
CA LEU A 286 -12.17 14.87 -4.94
C LEU A 286 -12.52 13.84 -3.84
N LEU A 287 -13.77 13.38 -3.85
CA LEU A 287 -14.28 12.34 -2.96
C LEU A 287 -14.92 11.24 -3.79
N THR A 288 -14.74 9.99 -3.36
CA THR A 288 -15.49 8.84 -3.86
C THR A 288 -16.32 8.24 -2.73
N ARG A 289 -17.40 7.56 -3.07
CA ARG A 289 -18.21 6.83 -2.07
C ARG A 289 -17.35 5.85 -1.28
N TYR A 290 -16.40 5.19 -1.96
CA TYR A 290 -15.43 4.31 -1.31
C TYR A 290 -14.54 5.05 -0.32
N SER A 291 -13.94 6.18 -0.70
CA SER A 291 -13.01 6.90 0.19
C SER A 291 -13.70 7.44 1.45
N VAL A 292 -14.95 7.92 1.31
CA VAL A 292 -15.77 8.35 2.45
C VAL A 292 -16.14 7.19 3.36
N ALA A 293 -16.54 6.06 2.78
CA ALA A 293 -16.95 4.87 3.52
C ALA A 293 -15.77 4.18 4.22
N ALA A 294 -14.59 4.14 3.60
CA ALA A 294 -13.39 3.48 4.14
C ALA A 294 -12.85 4.13 5.44
N VAL A 295 -13.24 5.41 5.68
CA VAL A 295 -12.92 6.14 6.92
C VAL A 295 -14.14 6.33 7.85
N HIS A 296 -15.28 5.75 7.47
CA HIS A 296 -16.52 5.79 8.25
C HIS A 296 -16.82 4.46 8.95
N PHE A 297 -16.64 3.35 8.26
CA PHE A 297 -16.94 2.02 8.81
C PHE A 297 -15.73 1.45 9.54
N ASP A 298 -15.96 0.90 10.72
CA ASP A 298 -14.96 0.16 11.46
C ASP A 298 -14.44 -1.00 10.64
N MET A 299 -13.13 -1.22 10.67
CA MET A 299 -12.53 -2.38 10.05
C MET A 299 -11.24 -2.75 10.76
N THR A 300 -11.26 -3.87 11.44
CA THR A 300 -10.08 -4.48 12.05
C THR A 300 -9.80 -5.86 11.45
N LEU A 301 -8.53 -6.25 11.43
CA LEU A 301 -8.06 -7.45 10.76
C LEU A 301 -7.48 -8.45 11.76
N ASN A 302 -7.82 -9.72 11.59
CA ASN A 302 -7.18 -10.82 12.28
C ASN A 302 -5.78 -11.04 11.69
N GLN A 303 -4.78 -11.16 12.56
CA GLN A 303 -3.38 -11.39 12.17
C GLN A 303 -2.81 -12.71 12.72
N THR A 304 -3.65 -13.56 13.26
CA THR A 304 -3.22 -14.84 13.86
C THR A 304 -2.33 -15.60 12.91
N ARG A 305 -2.70 -15.67 11.64
CA ARG A 305 -1.92 -16.37 10.63
C ARG A 305 -0.55 -15.75 10.37
N ALA A 306 -0.46 -14.42 10.32
CA ALA A 306 0.83 -13.74 10.17
C ALA A 306 1.72 -13.94 11.41
N ILE A 307 1.15 -13.97 12.60
CA ILE A 307 1.87 -14.20 13.86
C ILE A 307 2.40 -15.64 13.91
N GLU A 308 1.57 -16.62 13.61
CA GLU A 308 1.92 -18.05 13.76
C GLU A 308 2.85 -18.53 12.63
N GLU A 309 2.55 -18.19 11.38
CA GLU A 309 3.29 -18.71 10.22
C GLU A 309 4.52 -17.86 9.87
N LEU A 310 4.43 -16.51 9.93
CA LEU A 310 5.55 -15.61 9.63
C LEU A 310 6.38 -15.25 10.86
N GLY A 311 5.85 -15.43 12.08
CA GLY A 311 6.40 -14.86 13.29
C GLY A 311 6.27 -13.33 13.31
N TYR A 312 5.29 -12.76 12.58
CA TYR A 312 5.15 -11.32 12.44
C TYR A 312 4.72 -10.70 13.77
N ARG A 313 5.50 -9.73 14.20
CA ARG A 313 5.15 -8.76 15.25
C ARG A 313 5.56 -7.38 14.74
N PRO A 314 4.71 -6.35 14.88
CA PRO A 314 5.10 -5.00 14.51
C PRO A 314 6.39 -4.60 15.22
N ARG A 315 7.37 -4.10 14.46
CA ARG A 315 8.66 -3.66 14.99
C ARG A 315 8.56 -2.28 15.63
N TYR A 316 7.62 -1.47 15.15
CA TYR A 316 7.34 -0.13 15.64
C TYR A 316 5.89 -0.07 16.13
N SER A 317 5.67 0.54 17.30
CA SER A 317 4.33 0.86 17.80
C SER A 317 3.63 1.91 16.92
N MET A 318 2.33 2.13 17.12
CA MET A 318 1.62 3.23 16.45
C MET A 318 2.21 4.59 16.83
N GLU A 319 2.53 4.79 18.11
CA GLU A 319 3.13 6.02 18.62
C GLU A 319 4.48 6.31 17.93
N GLU A 320 5.37 5.32 17.90
CA GLU A 320 6.67 5.43 17.22
C GLU A 320 6.50 5.71 15.72
N GLY A 321 5.57 5.03 15.06
CA GLY A 321 5.29 5.22 13.64
C GLY A 321 4.79 6.63 13.33
N ILE A 322 3.91 7.17 14.18
CA ILE A 322 3.39 8.54 14.07
C ILE A 322 4.53 9.55 14.26
N ARG A 323 5.34 9.38 15.32
CA ARG A 323 6.49 10.25 15.61
C ARG A 323 7.50 10.26 14.45
N LEU A 324 7.90 9.10 13.94
CA LEU A 324 8.83 8.97 12.81
C LEU A 324 8.25 9.58 11.52
N THR A 325 6.94 9.47 11.31
CA THR A 325 6.26 10.12 10.19
C THR A 325 6.31 11.64 10.32
N GLY A 326 6.05 12.18 11.53
CA GLY A 326 6.14 13.62 11.82
C GLY A 326 7.55 14.15 11.63
N GLU A 327 8.57 13.44 12.10
CA GLU A 327 9.97 13.80 11.88
C GLU A 327 10.35 13.85 10.40
N TRP A 328 9.91 12.86 9.63
CA TRP A 328 10.15 12.83 8.19
C TRP A 328 9.48 14.02 7.48
N LEU A 329 8.23 14.33 7.82
CA LEU A 329 7.50 15.46 7.24
C LEU A 329 8.18 16.81 7.56
N ARG A 330 8.63 17.03 8.80
CA ARG A 330 9.36 18.25 9.19
C ARG A 330 10.64 18.42 8.37
N ARG A 331 11.40 17.36 8.11
CA ARG A 331 12.60 17.40 7.27
C ARG A 331 12.28 17.77 5.81
N GLN A 332 11.15 17.32 5.28
CA GLN A 332 10.71 17.67 3.91
C GLN A 332 10.25 19.13 3.82
N GLY A 333 9.52 19.64 4.82
CA GLY A 333 9.05 21.03 4.89
C GLY A 333 10.17 22.04 5.11
N GLY A 334 11.21 21.69 5.87
CA GLY A 334 12.39 22.55 6.11
C GLY A 334 13.27 22.76 4.87
N GLY A 335 13.16 21.91 3.85
CA GLY A 335 13.91 22.05 2.59
C GLY A 335 13.28 22.97 1.54
N GLN A 336 12.09 23.52 1.78
CA GLN A 336 11.41 24.43 0.85
C GLN A 336 11.55 25.92 1.22
N HIS A 337 12.25 26.24 2.31
CA HIS A 337 12.49 27.61 2.78
C HIS A 337 13.98 27.96 2.93
N GLY A 338 14.86 27.27 2.18
CA GLY A 338 16.28 27.55 2.13
C GLY A 338 16.72 28.01 0.75
#